data_9ecbea005f9d4b9fec0fc8e9f0f83fe6
#
_entry.id   9ecbea005f9d4b9fec0fc8e9f0f83fe6
#
_cell.length_a   1.000
_cell.length_b   1.000
_cell.length_c   1.000
_cell.angle_alpha   90.00
_cell.angle_beta   90.00
_cell.angle_gamma   90.00
#
_symmetry.space_group_name_H-M   'P 1'
#
loop_
_entity.id
_entity.type
_entity.pdbx_description
1 polymer ?
#
loop_
_entity_poly.entity_id
_entity_poly.type
_entity_poly.pdbx_seq_one_letter_code
_entity_poly.pdbx_strand_id
1 'polypeptide(L)'
;LIVRPEEIAFDVDGVFADTFRTFVDTARRDFGCDFSYEDITEYDFRTVVEIEEQASEAIIARILEDPIGSGIEPIPGAVDVLTRLAGLAPLLFITARPEETAIRSWILHHLPGVPGSAVRVVATGTGENKRSALLDHGVSCFVEDCLETGFLIDPYRVRPVIFDQPWNRKPHPFHVVRSWRQIAALLEWPRV
;
A
#
# COMPACT_ATOMS: atom_id res chain seq x y z
N LEU A 1 -3.00 15.60 13.38
CA LEU A 1 -3.13 14.17 13.64
C LEU A 1 -1.79 13.67 14.20
N ILE A 2 -1.80 13.08 15.40
CA ILE A 2 -0.65 12.34 15.94
C ILE A 2 -1.17 10.94 16.29
N VAL A 3 -0.40 9.91 15.91
CA VAL A 3 -0.77 8.49 16.01
C VAL A 3 0.35 7.75 16.75
N ARG A 4 -0.02 6.91 17.71
CA ARG A 4 0.96 6.05 18.39
C ARG A 4 1.44 4.95 17.44
N PRO A 5 2.72 4.52 17.55
CA PRO A 5 3.31 3.50 16.69
C PRO A 5 2.51 2.20 16.58
N GLU A 6 1.88 1.77 17.68
CA GLU A 6 1.08 0.53 17.73
C GLU A 6 -0.34 0.68 17.20
N GLU A 7 -0.77 1.89 16.84
CA GLU A 7 -2.14 2.19 16.39
C GLU A 7 -2.26 2.41 14.89
N ILE A 8 -1.16 2.33 14.14
CA ILE A 8 -1.15 2.53 12.70
C ILE A 8 -0.97 1.22 11.94
N ALA A 9 -1.71 1.08 10.86
CA ALA A 9 -1.51 0.04 9.86
C ALA A 9 -1.37 0.64 8.47
N PHE A 10 -0.84 -0.13 7.54
CA PHE A 10 -0.53 0.31 6.18
C PHE A 10 -1.12 -0.66 5.17
N ASP A 11 -1.64 -0.13 4.06
CA ASP A 11 -1.75 -0.93 2.84
C ASP A 11 -0.35 -1.20 2.28
N VAL A 12 -0.28 -2.11 1.34
CA VAL A 12 0.97 -2.48 0.67
C VAL A 12 1.06 -1.82 -0.70
N ASP A 13 0.14 -2.14 -1.60
CA ASP A 13 0.16 -1.68 -3.00
C ASP A 13 -0.21 -0.19 -3.07
N GLY A 14 0.64 0.63 -3.72
CA GLY A 14 0.44 2.08 -3.79
C GLY A 14 0.76 2.87 -2.51
N VAL A 15 1.11 2.18 -1.40
CA VAL A 15 1.52 2.80 -0.13
C VAL A 15 2.98 2.47 0.22
N PHE A 16 3.33 1.19 0.32
CA PHE A 16 4.70 0.74 0.54
C PHE A 16 5.35 0.28 -0.76
N ALA A 17 4.67 -0.56 -1.53
CA ALA A 17 5.10 -1.09 -2.82
C ALA A 17 4.66 -0.19 -3.97
N ASP A 18 5.57 0.22 -4.86
CA ASP A 18 5.25 0.99 -6.06
C ASP A 18 4.74 0.06 -7.19
N THR A 19 3.67 -0.66 -6.88
CA THR A 19 3.10 -1.72 -7.71
C THR A 19 2.61 -1.21 -9.06
N PHE A 20 1.91 -0.06 -9.06
CA PHE A 20 1.40 0.53 -10.29
C PHE A 20 2.52 1.04 -11.22
N ARG A 21 3.63 1.51 -10.66
CA ARG A 21 4.83 1.86 -11.45
C ARG A 21 5.35 0.63 -12.18
N THR A 22 5.53 -0.47 -11.45
CA THR A 22 5.98 -1.75 -12.03
C THR A 22 5.01 -2.27 -13.08
N PHE A 23 3.70 -2.12 -12.87
CA PHE A 23 2.67 -2.45 -13.85
C PHE A 23 2.85 -1.63 -15.14
N VAL A 24 2.95 -0.30 -15.04
CA VAL A 24 3.12 0.60 -16.19
C VAL A 24 4.40 0.28 -16.94
N ASP A 25 5.52 0.14 -16.24
CA ASP A 25 6.82 -0.12 -16.85
C ASP A 25 6.84 -1.47 -17.59
N THR A 26 6.17 -2.48 -17.02
CA THR A 26 6.02 -3.80 -17.64
C THR A 26 5.09 -3.73 -18.86
N ALA A 27 3.94 -3.04 -18.77
CA ALA A 27 3.01 -2.87 -19.88
C ALA A 27 3.68 -2.16 -21.07
N ARG A 28 4.47 -1.14 -20.81
CA ARG A 28 5.23 -0.42 -21.85
C ARG A 28 6.34 -1.27 -22.46
N ARG A 29 7.13 -1.95 -21.63
CA ARG A 29 8.30 -2.72 -22.08
C ARG A 29 7.91 -3.98 -22.84
N ASP A 30 6.95 -4.75 -22.30
CA ASP A 30 6.66 -6.11 -22.75
C ASP A 30 5.46 -6.16 -23.71
N PHE A 31 4.55 -5.18 -23.67
CA PHE A 31 3.32 -5.13 -24.46
C PHE A 31 3.19 -3.89 -25.35
N GLY A 32 4.16 -2.96 -25.31
CA GLY A 32 4.18 -1.77 -26.16
C GLY A 32 3.08 -0.76 -25.86
N CYS A 33 2.50 -0.78 -24.67
CA CYS A 33 1.49 0.19 -24.26
C CYS A 33 2.07 1.61 -24.16
N ASP A 34 1.26 2.61 -24.55
CA ASP A 34 1.68 4.01 -24.56
C ASP A 34 0.90 4.85 -23.52
N PHE A 35 0.89 4.39 -22.29
CA PHE A 35 0.37 5.19 -21.17
C PHE A 35 1.44 5.34 -20.08
N SER A 36 1.32 6.40 -19.32
CA SER A 36 2.18 6.74 -18.20
C SER A 36 1.52 6.45 -16.85
N TYR A 37 2.27 6.55 -15.78
CA TYR A 37 1.75 6.42 -14.42
C TYR A 37 0.66 7.46 -14.09
N GLU A 38 0.80 8.69 -14.58
CA GLU A 38 -0.16 9.78 -14.35
C GLU A 38 -1.47 9.60 -15.15
N ASP A 39 -1.50 8.71 -16.15
CA ASP A 39 -2.73 8.40 -16.90
C ASP A 39 -3.65 7.44 -16.13
N ILE A 40 -3.15 6.79 -15.08
CA ILE A 40 -3.95 5.95 -14.19
C ILE A 40 -4.73 6.85 -13.21
N THR A 41 -5.82 7.43 -13.68
CA THR A 41 -6.65 8.36 -12.90
C THR A 41 -7.82 7.70 -12.16
N GLU A 42 -7.99 6.38 -12.33
CA GLU A 42 -8.97 5.56 -11.64
C GLU A 42 -8.28 4.33 -11.02
N TYR A 43 -8.76 3.87 -9.86
CA TYR A 43 -8.22 2.68 -9.21
C TYR A 43 -8.42 1.42 -10.09
N ASP A 44 -9.59 1.29 -10.73
CA ASP A 44 -9.76 0.35 -11.85
C ASP A 44 -9.17 0.98 -13.12
N PHE A 45 -7.86 0.86 -13.26
CA PHE A 45 -7.08 1.47 -14.34
C PHE A 45 -7.55 1.05 -15.75
N ARG A 46 -8.21 -0.11 -15.89
CA ARG A 46 -8.75 -0.60 -17.18
C ARG A 46 -9.83 0.29 -17.75
N THR A 47 -10.38 1.18 -16.94
CA THR A 47 -11.40 2.15 -17.41
C THR A 47 -10.78 3.42 -18.01
N VAL A 48 -9.47 3.64 -17.84
CA VAL A 48 -8.80 4.89 -18.22
C VAL A 48 -7.55 4.69 -19.09
N VAL A 49 -7.01 3.48 -19.17
CA VAL A 49 -5.86 3.17 -20.04
C VAL A 49 -6.21 2.04 -21.01
N GLU A 50 -5.61 2.10 -22.21
CA GLU A 50 -5.78 1.06 -23.21
C GLU A 50 -4.74 -0.04 -23.00
N ILE A 51 -5.20 -1.20 -22.57
CA ILE A 51 -4.42 -2.43 -22.45
C ILE A 51 -5.31 -3.65 -22.74
N GLU A 52 -4.80 -4.61 -23.46
CA GLU A 52 -5.50 -5.88 -23.68
C GLU A 52 -5.70 -6.62 -22.36
N GLU A 53 -6.88 -7.22 -22.16
CA GLU A 53 -7.25 -7.92 -20.95
C GLU A 53 -6.23 -9.00 -20.57
N GLN A 54 -5.83 -9.84 -21.53
CA GLN A 54 -4.84 -10.90 -21.34
C GLN A 54 -3.47 -10.35 -20.90
N ALA A 55 -3.04 -9.21 -21.46
CA ALA A 55 -1.79 -8.57 -21.07
C ALA A 55 -1.87 -8.03 -19.62
N SER A 56 -2.97 -7.37 -19.31
CA SER A 56 -3.25 -6.86 -17.96
C SER A 56 -3.25 -7.98 -16.93
N GLU A 57 -3.99 -9.08 -17.20
CA GLU A 57 -4.05 -10.24 -16.31
C GLU A 57 -2.67 -10.90 -16.13
N ALA A 58 -1.89 -11.05 -17.21
CA ALA A 58 -0.55 -11.64 -17.13
C ALA A 58 0.40 -10.81 -16.27
N ILE A 59 0.35 -9.47 -16.37
CA ILE A 59 1.16 -8.58 -15.56
C ILE A 59 0.74 -8.68 -14.08
N ILE A 60 -0.57 -8.62 -13.81
CA ILE A 60 -1.11 -8.71 -12.44
C ILE A 60 -0.75 -10.06 -11.81
N ALA A 61 -0.96 -11.16 -12.51
CA ALA A 61 -0.62 -12.50 -12.02
C ALA A 61 0.87 -12.58 -11.62
N ARG A 62 1.77 -12.12 -12.50
CA ARG A 62 3.20 -12.09 -12.23
C ARG A 62 3.57 -11.24 -11.00
N ILE A 63 2.96 -10.06 -10.85
CA ILE A 63 3.15 -9.16 -9.72
C ILE A 63 2.67 -9.80 -8.40
N LEU A 64 1.58 -10.54 -8.44
CA LEU A 64 1.04 -11.22 -7.26
C LEU A 64 1.87 -12.45 -6.87
N GLU A 65 2.29 -13.25 -7.86
CA GLU A 65 3.03 -14.50 -7.64
C GLU A 65 4.49 -14.26 -7.24
N ASP A 66 5.16 -13.33 -7.91
CA ASP A 66 6.58 -13.03 -7.68
C ASP A 66 6.85 -11.51 -7.67
N PRO A 67 6.49 -10.83 -6.59
CA PRO A 67 6.70 -9.38 -6.47
C PRO A 67 8.18 -8.99 -6.49
N ILE A 68 9.08 -9.86 -6.01
CA ILE A 68 10.53 -9.62 -6.04
C ILE A 68 11.03 -9.74 -7.48
N GLY A 69 10.75 -10.85 -8.16
CA GLY A 69 11.18 -11.06 -9.55
C GLY A 69 10.49 -10.15 -10.55
N SER A 70 9.35 -9.56 -10.20
CA SER A 70 8.69 -8.50 -10.97
C SER A 70 9.39 -7.15 -10.86
N GLY A 71 10.32 -6.99 -9.92
CA GLY A 71 11.06 -5.75 -9.72
C GLY A 71 10.23 -4.64 -9.07
N ILE A 72 9.28 -5.00 -8.19
CA ILE A 72 8.57 -4.00 -7.42
C ILE A 72 9.52 -3.36 -6.42
N GLU A 73 9.64 -2.03 -6.49
CA GLU A 73 10.45 -1.25 -5.57
C GLU A 73 9.59 -0.63 -4.46
N PRO A 74 10.16 -0.39 -3.26
CA PRO A 74 9.49 0.39 -2.24
C PRO A 74 9.31 1.85 -2.67
N ILE A 75 8.18 2.45 -2.30
CA ILE A 75 7.98 3.89 -2.46
C ILE A 75 9.05 4.64 -1.64
N PRO A 76 9.66 5.71 -2.22
CA PRO A 76 10.78 6.41 -1.58
C PRO A 76 10.53 6.85 -0.15
N GLY A 77 11.46 6.50 0.75
CA GLY A 77 11.42 6.81 2.18
C GLY A 77 10.63 5.80 3.03
N ALA A 78 9.94 4.84 2.41
CA ALA A 78 9.18 3.82 3.13
C ALA A 78 10.08 2.96 4.03
N VAL A 79 11.18 2.45 3.48
CA VAL A 79 12.10 1.56 4.18
C VAL A 79 12.65 2.19 5.46
N ASP A 80 13.08 3.46 5.38
CA ASP A 80 13.64 4.17 6.55
C ASP A 80 12.61 4.35 7.66
N VAL A 81 11.39 4.78 7.30
CA VAL A 81 10.31 5.03 8.26
C VAL A 81 9.85 3.71 8.89
N LEU A 82 9.61 2.68 8.08
CA LEU A 82 9.17 1.37 8.56
C LEU A 82 10.23 0.70 9.44
N THR A 83 11.51 0.76 9.05
CA THR A 83 12.61 0.20 9.86
C THR A 83 12.67 0.88 11.22
N ARG A 84 12.56 2.21 11.26
CA ARG A 84 12.52 2.96 12.52
C ARG A 84 11.29 2.63 13.34
N LEU A 85 10.11 2.53 12.70
CA LEU A 85 8.85 2.20 13.36
C LEU A 85 8.88 0.79 13.96
N ALA A 86 9.47 -0.19 13.27
CA ALA A 86 9.63 -1.55 13.76
C ALA A 86 10.44 -1.66 15.05
N GLY A 87 11.29 -0.67 15.36
CA GLY A 87 11.98 -0.55 16.63
C GLY A 87 11.09 -0.09 17.80
N LEU A 88 9.85 0.35 17.53
CA LEU A 88 8.91 0.86 18.52
C LEU A 88 7.69 -0.06 18.68
N ALA A 89 7.16 -0.59 17.59
CA ALA A 89 5.99 -1.45 17.57
C ALA A 89 6.07 -2.43 16.38
N PRO A 90 5.37 -3.58 16.45
CA PRO A 90 5.21 -4.46 15.30
C PRO A 90 4.53 -3.72 14.14
N LEU A 91 5.05 -3.92 12.91
CA LEU A 91 4.45 -3.41 11.69
C LEU A 91 3.24 -4.26 11.32
N LEU A 92 2.14 -3.61 11.03
CA LEU A 92 0.93 -4.25 10.52
C LEU A 92 0.61 -3.76 9.11
N PHE A 93 0.57 -4.70 8.18
CA PHE A 93 0.14 -4.49 6.81
C PHE A 93 -1.19 -5.20 6.57
N ILE A 94 -2.15 -4.52 5.96
CA ILE A 94 -3.46 -5.08 5.60
C ILE A 94 -3.68 -4.81 4.11
N THR A 95 -3.66 -5.86 3.31
CA THR A 95 -3.70 -5.79 1.84
C THR A 95 -4.89 -6.53 1.26
N ALA A 96 -5.40 -6.07 0.11
CA ALA A 96 -6.43 -6.76 -0.65
C ALA A 96 -5.92 -7.97 -1.46
N ARG A 97 -4.62 -8.26 -1.42
CA ARG A 97 -4.06 -9.44 -2.10
C ARG A 97 -4.74 -10.72 -1.62
N PRO A 98 -4.85 -11.75 -2.49
CA PRO A 98 -5.56 -12.99 -2.15
C PRO A 98 -4.84 -13.84 -1.11
N GLU A 99 -3.49 -13.69 -0.99
CA GLU A 99 -2.68 -14.44 -0.03
C GLU A 99 -1.44 -13.61 0.41
N GLU A 100 -0.85 -13.98 1.55
CA GLU A 100 0.19 -13.16 2.18
C GLU A 100 1.63 -13.57 1.85
N THR A 101 1.86 -14.82 1.44
CA THR A 101 3.20 -15.42 1.43
C THR A 101 4.18 -14.65 0.55
N ALA A 102 3.80 -14.40 -0.71
CA ALA A 102 4.66 -13.73 -1.67
C ALA A 102 4.95 -12.28 -1.25
N ILE A 103 3.91 -11.54 -0.86
CA ILE A 103 4.07 -10.13 -0.48
C ILE A 103 4.78 -9.98 0.87
N ARG A 104 4.58 -10.90 1.82
CA ARG A 104 5.32 -10.93 3.07
C ARG A 104 6.82 -11.16 2.83
N SER A 105 7.16 -12.05 1.91
CA SER A 105 8.54 -12.29 1.50
C SER A 105 9.17 -11.03 0.89
N TRP A 106 8.44 -10.31 0.05
CA TRP A 106 8.85 -9.04 -0.53
C TRP A 106 9.08 -7.96 0.55
N ILE A 107 8.17 -7.82 1.51
CA ILE A 107 8.31 -6.89 2.65
C ILE A 107 9.59 -7.16 3.42
N LEU A 108 9.84 -8.42 3.77
CA LEU A 108 11.03 -8.81 4.53
C LEU A 108 12.32 -8.65 3.71
N HIS A 109 12.27 -8.85 2.39
CA HIS A 109 13.38 -8.58 1.49
C HIS A 109 13.82 -7.11 1.52
N HIS A 110 12.86 -6.19 1.53
CA HIS A 110 13.11 -4.75 1.55
C HIS A 110 13.33 -4.18 2.96
N LEU A 111 13.04 -4.94 4.01
CA LEU A 111 13.28 -4.57 5.42
C LEU A 111 14.27 -5.52 6.10
N PRO A 112 15.51 -5.67 5.58
CA PRO A 112 16.44 -6.71 6.06
C PRO A 112 16.87 -6.52 7.52
N GLY A 113 16.74 -5.32 8.08
CA GLY A 113 17.02 -5.03 9.49
C GLY A 113 15.84 -5.27 10.45
N VAL A 114 14.67 -5.67 9.92
CA VAL A 114 13.46 -5.88 10.72
C VAL A 114 13.25 -7.38 10.94
N PRO A 115 13.15 -7.84 12.20
CA PRO A 115 12.84 -9.25 12.45
C PRO A 115 11.52 -9.67 11.86
N GLY A 116 11.43 -10.84 11.25
CA GLY A 116 10.18 -11.35 10.66
C GLY A 116 9.01 -11.47 11.65
N SER A 117 9.32 -11.62 12.95
CA SER A 117 8.31 -11.60 14.03
C SER A 117 7.72 -10.21 14.30
N ALA A 118 8.40 -9.14 13.87
CA ALA A 118 7.92 -7.77 13.98
C ALA A 118 7.09 -7.33 12.75
N VAL A 119 6.91 -8.20 11.77
CA VAL A 119 6.11 -7.93 10.55
C VAL A 119 4.90 -8.86 10.52
N ARG A 120 3.73 -8.26 10.56
CA ARG A 120 2.46 -8.95 10.37
C ARG A 120 1.80 -8.47 9.08
N VAL A 121 1.39 -9.42 8.26
CA VAL A 121 0.63 -9.18 7.03
C VAL A 121 -0.72 -9.86 7.15
N VAL A 122 -1.78 -9.20 6.74
CA VAL A 122 -3.14 -9.74 6.67
C VAL A 122 -3.63 -9.57 5.24
N ALA A 123 -3.70 -10.65 4.50
CA ALA A 123 -4.29 -10.70 3.17
C ALA A 123 -5.80 -10.89 3.29
N THR A 124 -6.57 -9.93 2.81
CA THR A 124 -8.04 -9.92 2.98
C THR A 124 -8.79 -10.41 1.75
N GLY A 125 -8.09 -10.56 0.61
CA GLY A 125 -8.66 -10.95 -0.68
C GLY A 125 -9.42 -9.83 -1.39
N THR A 126 -9.99 -8.89 -0.65
CA THR A 126 -10.70 -7.71 -1.19
C THR A 126 -10.52 -6.50 -0.30
N GLY A 127 -10.71 -5.29 -0.89
CA GLY A 127 -10.69 -4.03 -0.12
C GLY A 127 -11.80 -3.94 0.93
N GLU A 128 -12.96 -4.53 0.64
CA GLU A 128 -14.13 -4.53 1.55
C GLU A 128 -13.83 -5.25 2.87
N ASN A 129 -13.04 -6.33 2.81
CA ASN A 129 -12.68 -7.11 3.99
C ASN A 129 -11.62 -6.42 4.87
N LYS A 130 -10.93 -5.40 4.39
CA LYS A 130 -9.92 -4.66 5.16
C LYS A 130 -10.52 -4.07 6.44
N ARG A 131 -11.78 -3.61 6.40
CA ARG A 131 -12.45 -3.02 7.55
C ARG A 131 -12.50 -3.97 8.76
N SER A 132 -12.94 -5.20 8.56
CA SER A 132 -12.99 -6.17 9.67
C SER A 132 -11.61 -6.47 10.21
N ALA A 133 -10.62 -6.68 9.34
CA ALA A 133 -9.24 -6.89 9.74
C ALA A 133 -8.67 -5.73 10.57
N LEU A 134 -8.94 -4.48 10.19
CA LEU A 134 -8.51 -3.29 10.96
C LEU A 134 -9.12 -3.25 12.37
N LEU A 135 -10.42 -3.56 12.49
CA LEU A 135 -11.10 -3.59 13.78
C LEU A 135 -10.59 -4.71 14.69
N ASP A 136 -10.34 -5.89 14.14
CA ASP A 136 -9.82 -7.05 14.86
C ASP A 136 -8.40 -6.81 15.42
N HIS A 137 -7.64 -5.93 14.77
CA HIS A 137 -6.28 -5.58 15.21
C HIS A 137 -6.22 -4.32 16.09
N GLY A 138 -7.36 -3.65 16.31
CA GLY A 138 -7.46 -2.52 17.22
C GLY A 138 -6.68 -1.26 16.78
N VAL A 139 -6.42 -1.10 15.48
CA VAL A 139 -5.75 0.09 14.94
C VAL A 139 -6.71 1.27 14.86
N SER A 140 -6.20 2.48 15.02
CA SER A 140 -6.96 3.72 14.96
C SER A 140 -6.67 4.56 13.71
N CYS A 141 -5.64 4.16 12.93
CA CYS A 141 -5.20 4.85 11.73
C CYS A 141 -4.78 3.84 10.66
N PHE A 142 -5.21 4.06 9.42
CA PHE A 142 -4.83 3.22 8.29
C PHE A 142 -4.40 4.08 7.10
N VAL A 143 -3.19 3.84 6.60
CA VAL A 143 -2.67 4.50 5.40
C VAL A 143 -3.07 3.66 4.19
N GLU A 144 -3.79 4.28 3.25
CA GLU A 144 -4.47 3.63 2.13
C GLU A 144 -4.33 4.50 0.87
N ASP A 145 -4.34 3.91 -0.31
CA ASP A 145 -4.32 4.63 -1.59
C ASP A 145 -5.66 4.55 -2.35
N CYS A 146 -6.53 3.61 -1.99
CA CYS A 146 -7.85 3.40 -2.60
C CYS A 146 -8.92 4.19 -1.83
N LEU A 147 -9.58 5.15 -2.50
CA LEU A 147 -10.64 5.97 -1.88
C LEU A 147 -11.85 5.14 -1.49
N GLU A 148 -12.23 4.17 -2.31
CA GLU A 148 -13.36 3.28 -2.04
C GLU A 148 -13.17 2.55 -0.71
N THR A 149 -11.97 2.01 -0.47
CA THR A 149 -11.61 1.42 0.82
C THR A 149 -11.66 2.46 1.94
N GLY A 150 -11.12 3.66 1.71
CA GLY A 150 -11.18 4.76 2.68
C GLY A 150 -12.61 5.10 3.12
N PHE A 151 -13.58 5.13 2.21
CA PHE A 151 -14.98 5.37 2.53
C PHE A 151 -15.68 4.21 3.25
N LEU A 152 -15.21 2.96 3.03
CA LEU A 152 -15.75 1.78 3.71
C LEU A 152 -15.26 1.64 5.15
N ILE A 153 -14.15 2.27 5.52
CA ILE A 153 -13.61 2.25 6.87
C ILE A 153 -14.45 3.16 7.76
N ASP A 154 -14.84 2.65 8.94
CA ASP A 154 -15.59 3.43 9.92
C ASP A 154 -14.76 4.62 10.43
N PRO A 155 -15.10 5.88 10.09
CA PRO A 155 -14.29 7.04 10.42
C PRO A 155 -14.25 7.36 11.92
N TYR A 156 -15.15 6.76 12.72
CA TYR A 156 -15.17 6.93 14.17
C TYR A 156 -14.24 5.96 14.90
N ARG A 157 -13.85 4.85 14.25
CA ARG A 157 -12.99 3.83 14.84
C ARG A 157 -11.61 3.79 14.20
N VAL A 158 -11.54 3.87 12.87
CA VAL A 158 -10.28 3.86 12.11
C VAL A 158 -10.27 5.09 11.20
N ARG A 159 -9.26 5.93 11.32
CA ARG A 159 -9.07 7.11 10.45
C ARG A 159 -8.30 6.75 9.21
N PRO A 160 -8.91 6.85 8.02
CA PRO A 160 -8.16 6.73 6.78
C PRO A 160 -7.21 7.92 6.60
N VAL A 161 -5.99 7.61 6.19
CA VAL A 161 -4.99 8.58 5.70
C VAL A 161 -4.68 8.18 4.28
N ILE A 162 -5.01 9.05 3.32
CA ILE A 162 -4.84 8.74 1.90
C ILE A 162 -3.43 9.11 1.45
N PHE A 163 -2.73 8.13 0.90
CA PHE A 163 -1.45 8.36 0.23
C PHE A 163 -1.72 8.84 -1.20
N ASP A 164 -1.30 10.08 -1.52
CA ASP A 164 -1.58 10.75 -2.79
C ASP A 164 -1.06 9.93 -3.98
N GLN A 165 -1.98 9.50 -4.80
CA GLN A 165 -1.74 8.76 -6.03
C GLN A 165 -2.63 9.34 -7.15
N PRO A 166 -2.29 9.20 -8.44
CA PRO A 166 -3.09 9.78 -9.52
C PRO A 166 -4.57 9.37 -9.47
N TRP A 167 -4.86 8.12 -9.11
CA TRP A 167 -6.22 7.55 -9.08
C TRP A 167 -7.09 8.02 -7.90
N ASN A 168 -6.51 8.69 -6.90
CA ASN A 168 -7.27 9.15 -5.75
C ASN A 168 -7.36 10.67 -5.62
N ARG A 169 -6.92 11.43 -6.62
CA ARG A 169 -6.97 12.90 -6.66
C ARG A 169 -8.38 13.43 -6.95
N LYS A 170 -9.37 12.95 -6.20
CA LYS A 170 -10.78 13.36 -6.24
C LYS A 170 -11.14 14.06 -4.93
N PRO A 171 -12.23 14.87 -4.88
CA PRO A 171 -12.70 15.46 -3.61
C PRO A 171 -13.06 14.37 -2.60
N HIS A 172 -12.46 14.44 -1.40
CA HIS A 172 -12.76 13.53 -0.29
C HIS A 172 -12.40 14.19 1.06
N PRO A 173 -12.96 13.74 2.21
CA PRO A 173 -12.76 14.36 3.51
C PRO A 173 -11.49 13.92 4.25
N PHE A 174 -10.74 12.96 3.72
CA PHE A 174 -9.64 12.30 4.44
C PHE A 174 -8.38 13.16 4.47
N HIS A 175 -7.52 12.89 5.46
CA HIS A 175 -6.18 13.45 5.52
C HIS A 175 -5.31 12.87 4.41
N VAL A 176 -4.60 13.72 3.65
CA VAL A 176 -3.74 13.32 2.53
C VAL A 176 -2.27 13.45 2.91
N VAL A 177 -1.49 12.43 2.58
CA VAL A 177 -0.02 12.44 2.65
C VAL A 177 0.56 12.15 1.27
N ARG A 178 1.69 12.80 0.94
CA ARG A 178 2.35 12.70 -0.37
C ARG A 178 3.73 12.06 -0.30
N SER A 179 4.13 11.62 0.89
CA SER A 179 5.43 10.99 1.09
C SER A 179 5.48 10.28 2.44
N TRP A 180 6.37 9.32 2.56
CA TRP A 180 6.66 8.65 3.81
C TRP A 180 7.20 9.59 4.90
N ARG A 181 7.85 10.69 4.52
CA ARG A 181 8.21 11.75 5.46
C ARG A 181 6.99 12.39 6.11
N GLN A 182 5.89 12.58 5.38
CA GLN A 182 4.65 13.09 5.96
C GLN A 182 3.96 12.04 6.83
N ILE A 183 4.02 10.74 6.47
CA ILE A 183 3.58 9.66 7.37
C ILE A 183 4.39 9.69 8.67
N ALA A 184 5.71 9.80 8.58
CA ALA A 184 6.57 9.90 9.77
C ALA A 184 6.20 11.10 10.68
N ALA A 185 5.72 12.21 10.11
CA ALA A 185 5.28 13.37 10.87
C ALA A 185 3.93 13.16 11.59
N LEU A 186 3.18 12.12 11.25
CA LEU A 186 1.95 11.72 11.95
C LEU A 186 2.24 10.83 13.17
N LEU A 187 3.44 10.24 13.25
CA LEU A 187 3.78 9.27 14.30
C LEU A 187 4.33 9.96 15.55
N GLU A 188 3.94 9.43 16.68
CA GLU A 188 4.53 9.81 17.96
C GLU A 188 5.89 9.10 18.12
N TRP A 189 6.97 9.88 18.03
CA TRP A 189 8.32 9.37 18.22
C TRP A 189 8.79 9.62 19.65
N PRO A 190 9.54 8.68 20.26
CA PRO A 190 10.19 8.94 21.56
C PRO A 190 11.05 10.20 21.48
N ARG A 191 10.95 11.04 22.50
CA ARG A 191 11.87 12.18 22.64
C ARG A 191 13.27 11.62 22.92
N VAL A 192 14.22 11.99 22.08
CA VAL A 192 15.66 11.73 22.29
C VAL A 192 16.17 12.64 23.39
#